data_bf04a9b1569d09284b6dd823dc72b5b9
#
_entry.id   bf04a9b1569d09284b6dd823dc72b5b9
#
_cell.length_a   1.000
_cell.length_b   1.000
_cell.length_c   1.000
_cell.angle_alpha   90.00
_cell.angle_beta   90.00
_cell.angle_gamma   90.00
#
_symmetry.space_group_name_H-M   'P 1'
#
loop_
_entity.id
_entity.type
_entity.pdbx_description
1 polymer ?
#
loop_
_entity_poly.entity_id
_entity_poly.type
_entity_poly.pdbx_seq_one_letter_code
_entity_poly.pdbx_strand_id
1 'polypeptide(L)'
;MANYYNFQQVVQMCGIAESTLEQLQSKGLLETTVKRGRLFLSSQQVYRLRIAVHQASEEKIDLQEALARVEKRWLAQTVVLRS
;
A
#
# COMPACT_ATOMS: atom_id res chain seq x y z
N MET A 1 15.55 -5.24 9.74
CA MET A 1 14.58 -6.35 9.66
C MET A 1 13.31 -5.89 8.98
N ALA A 2 12.80 -6.71 8.08
CA ALA A 2 11.52 -6.40 7.43
C ALA A 2 10.39 -6.70 8.40
N ASN A 3 9.59 -5.71 8.70
CA ASN A 3 8.39 -5.88 9.50
C ASN A 3 7.19 -6.12 8.59
N TYR A 4 6.29 -6.96 9.06
CA TYR A 4 5.06 -7.27 8.35
C TYR A 4 3.86 -6.98 9.25
N TYR A 5 2.79 -6.50 8.65
CA TYR A 5 1.59 -6.10 9.37
C TYR A 5 0.38 -6.79 8.77
N ASN A 6 -0.52 -7.30 9.62
CA ASN A 6 -1.77 -7.88 9.13
C ASN A 6 -2.74 -6.76 8.74
N PHE A 7 -3.87 -7.16 8.12
CA PHE A 7 -4.85 -6.18 7.63
C PHE A 7 -5.43 -5.32 8.76
N GLN A 8 -5.66 -5.91 9.93
CA GLN A 8 -6.20 -5.14 11.05
C GLN A 8 -5.24 -4.04 11.51
N GLN A 9 -3.96 -4.36 11.56
CA GLN A 9 -2.93 -3.38 11.91
C GLN A 9 -2.86 -2.28 10.86
N VAL A 10 -2.92 -2.66 9.58
CA VAL A 10 -2.86 -1.69 8.48
C VAL A 10 -4.07 -0.77 8.49
N VAL A 11 -5.25 -1.29 8.79
CA VAL A 11 -6.47 -0.49 8.94
C VAL A 11 -6.25 0.61 9.97
N GLN A 12 -5.67 0.27 11.11
CA GLN A 12 -5.42 1.24 12.17
C GLN A 12 -4.32 2.23 11.78
N MET A 13 -3.27 1.75 11.13
CA MET A 13 -2.13 2.59 10.77
C MET A 13 -2.47 3.58 9.66
N CYS A 14 -3.31 3.18 8.71
CA CYS A 14 -3.63 3.99 7.54
C CYS A 14 -4.98 4.70 7.64
N GLY A 15 -5.83 4.29 8.58
CA GLY A 15 -7.14 4.90 8.76
C GLY A 15 -8.12 4.60 7.64
N ILE A 16 -8.03 3.42 7.03
CA ILE A 16 -8.93 3.00 5.95
C ILE A 16 -9.64 1.71 6.35
N ALA A 17 -10.76 1.43 5.67
CA ALA A 17 -11.56 0.24 5.96
C ALA A 17 -10.87 -1.03 5.45
N GLU A 18 -11.12 -2.15 6.13
CA GLU A 18 -10.58 -3.45 5.70
C GLU A 18 -11.09 -3.81 4.31
N SER A 19 -12.36 -3.50 4.00
CA SER A 19 -12.92 -3.74 2.68
C SER A 19 -12.15 -2.99 1.59
N THR A 20 -11.65 -1.79 1.89
CA THR A 20 -10.82 -1.03 0.97
C THR A 20 -9.50 -1.76 0.69
N LEU A 21 -8.87 -2.31 1.73
CA LEU A 21 -7.65 -3.10 1.57
C LEU A 21 -7.90 -4.33 0.70
N GLU A 22 -9.01 -5.02 0.93
CA GLU A 22 -9.37 -6.21 0.15
C GLU A 22 -9.57 -5.86 -1.32
N GLN A 23 -10.22 -4.74 -1.60
CA GLN A 23 -10.42 -4.27 -2.97
C GLN A 23 -9.09 -3.96 -3.66
N LEU A 24 -8.21 -3.26 -2.97
CA LEU A 24 -6.90 -2.92 -3.52
C LEU A 24 -6.08 -4.18 -3.79
N GLN A 25 -6.14 -5.14 -2.88
CA GLN A 25 -5.43 -6.40 -3.02
C GLN A 25 -5.98 -7.21 -4.19
N SER A 26 -7.31 -7.28 -4.34
CA SER A 26 -7.93 -8.05 -5.42
C SER A 26 -7.66 -7.44 -6.79
N LYS A 27 -7.40 -6.15 -6.87
CA LYS A 27 -7.04 -5.46 -8.11
C LYS A 27 -5.54 -5.48 -8.39
N GLY A 28 -4.77 -6.17 -7.55
CA GLY A 28 -3.33 -6.27 -7.72
C GLY A 28 -2.56 -5.00 -7.42
N LEU A 29 -3.15 -4.07 -6.67
CA LEU A 29 -2.52 -2.80 -6.34
C LEU A 29 -1.68 -2.85 -5.07
N LEU A 30 -1.79 -3.93 -4.30
CA LEU A 30 -1.01 -4.13 -3.09
C LEU A 30 -0.19 -5.41 -3.21
N GLU A 31 1.06 -5.34 -2.83
CA GLU A 31 1.88 -6.53 -2.65
C GLU A 31 1.59 -7.12 -1.28
N THR A 32 1.09 -8.32 -1.26
CA THR A 32 0.80 -9.04 -0.02
C THR A 32 1.67 -10.27 0.09
N THR A 33 1.99 -10.65 1.31
CA THR A 33 2.72 -11.87 1.62
C THR A 33 1.80 -12.77 2.42
N VAL A 34 1.73 -14.04 2.03
CA VAL A 34 0.92 -15.03 2.75
C VAL A 34 1.82 -15.77 3.73
N LYS A 35 1.46 -15.74 5.01
CA LYS A 35 2.15 -16.51 6.06
C LYS A 35 1.07 -17.20 6.88
N ARG A 36 1.17 -18.52 6.97
CA ARG A 36 0.22 -19.35 7.75
C ARG A 36 -1.23 -19.08 7.36
N GLY A 37 -1.48 -18.93 6.05
CA GLY A 37 -2.82 -18.69 5.53
C GLY A 37 -3.36 -17.29 5.77
N ARG A 38 -2.56 -16.36 6.25
CA ARG A 38 -2.96 -14.97 6.48
C ARG A 38 -2.18 -14.02 5.59
N LEU A 39 -2.83 -12.93 5.23
CA LEU A 39 -2.22 -11.89 4.40
C LEU A 39 -1.54 -10.83 5.26
N PHE A 40 -0.35 -10.46 4.85
CA PHE A 40 0.45 -9.42 5.50
C PHE A 40 0.99 -8.45 4.46
N LEU A 41 1.20 -7.21 4.88
CA LEU A 41 1.89 -6.20 4.08
C LEU A 41 3.23 -5.88 4.72
N SER A 42 4.26 -5.69 3.88
CA SER A 42 5.56 -5.26 4.38
C SER A 42 5.49 -3.80 4.86
N SER A 43 6.45 -3.42 5.69
CA SER A 43 6.52 -2.03 6.17
C SER A 43 6.65 -1.04 5.02
N GLN A 44 7.38 -1.41 3.96
CA GLN A 44 7.52 -0.56 2.78
C GLN A 44 6.18 -0.39 2.06
N GLN A 45 5.40 -1.46 1.92
CA GLN A 45 4.09 -1.36 1.30
C GLN A 45 3.15 -0.50 2.14
N VAL A 46 3.19 -0.65 3.47
CA VAL A 46 2.38 0.17 4.36
C VAL A 46 2.77 1.64 4.24
N TYR A 47 4.06 1.93 4.15
CA TYR A 47 4.54 3.30 3.98
C TYR A 47 3.97 3.93 2.69
N ARG A 48 4.05 3.20 1.58
CA ARG A 48 3.52 3.69 0.31
C ARG A 48 2.01 3.87 0.36
N LEU A 49 1.31 2.96 1.02
CA LEU A 49 -0.14 3.07 1.19
C LEU A 49 -0.52 4.31 2.01
N ARG A 50 0.23 4.60 3.07
CA ARG A 50 -0.03 5.79 3.88
C ARG A 50 0.17 7.07 3.08
N ILE A 51 1.20 7.12 2.25
CA ILE A 51 1.41 8.25 1.36
C ILE A 51 0.22 8.41 0.41
N ALA A 52 -0.24 7.30 -0.17
CA ALA A 52 -1.38 7.32 -1.09
C ALA A 52 -2.65 7.80 -0.41
N VAL A 53 -2.91 7.35 0.81
CA VAL A 53 -4.08 7.79 1.59
C VAL A 53 -4.02 9.30 1.82
N HIS A 54 -2.85 9.81 2.18
CA HIS A 54 -2.68 11.24 2.41
C HIS A 54 -2.91 12.04 1.12
N GLN A 55 -2.34 11.61 0.01
CA GLN A 55 -2.50 12.28 -1.28
C GLN A 55 -3.95 12.25 -1.75
N ALA A 56 -4.62 11.10 -1.58
CA ALA A 56 -6.02 10.98 -1.97
C ALA A 56 -6.90 11.99 -1.21
N SER A 57 -6.62 12.16 0.07
CA SER A 57 -7.36 13.11 0.91
C SER A 57 -7.06 14.56 0.50
N GLU A 58 -5.81 14.90 0.28
CA GLU A 58 -5.39 16.26 -0.05
C GLU A 58 -5.84 16.68 -1.44
N GLU A 59 -5.71 15.80 -2.43
CA GLU A 59 -6.02 16.11 -3.81
C GLU A 59 -7.45 15.71 -4.18
N LYS A 60 -8.19 15.09 -3.26
CA LYS A 60 -9.56 14.62 -3.47
C LYS A 60 -9.68 13.70 -4.67
N ILE A 61 -8.74 12.77 -4.79
CA ILE A 61 -8.75 11.76 -5.84
C ILE A 61 -9.00 10.39 -5.21
N ASP A 62 -9.32 9.41 -6.06
CA ASP A 62 -9.50 8.03 -5.64
C ASP A 62 -8.22 7.48 -5.02
N LEU A 63 -8.37 6.69 -3.97
CA LEU A 63 -7.23 6.02 -3.35
C LEU A 63 -6.50 5.11 -4.34
N GLN A 64 -7.25 4.44 -5.22
CA GLN A 64 -6.64 3.59 -6.25
C GLN A 64 -5.72 4.39 -7.16
N GLU A 65 -6.17 5.57 -7.59
CA GLU A 65 -5.37 6.43 -8.43
C GLU A 65 -4.14 6.94 -7.69
N ALA A 66 -4.33 7.37 -6.44
CA ALA A 66 -3.23 7.85 -5.62
C ALA A 66 -2.18 6.77 -5.43
N LEU A 67 -2.62 5.55 -5.12
CA LEU A 67 -1.71 4.42 -4.92
C LEU A 67 -0.97 4.07 -6.20
N ALA A 68 -1.64 4.08 -7.34
CA ALA A 68 -1.00 3.82 -8.62
C ALA A 68 0.10 4.84 -8.91
N ARG A 69 -0.14 6.12 -8.59
CA ARG A 69 0.86 7.16 -8.76
C ARG A 69 2.07 6.95 -7.84
N VAL A 70 1.82 6.57 -6.59
CA VAL A 70 2.89 6.31 -5.62
C VAL A 70 3.74 5.12 -6.07
N GLU A 71 3.10 4.04 -6.49
CA GLU A 71 3.81 2.84 -6.94
C GLU A 71 4.64 3.13 -8.19
N LYS A 72 4.11 3.88 -9.12
CA LYS A 72 4.83 4.25 -10.33
C LYS A 72 6.08 5.07 -10.00
N ARG A 73 5.95 6.04 -9.09
CA ARG A 73 7.05 6.86 -8.64
C ARG A 73 8.11 6.03 -7.92
N TRP A 74 7.67 5.10 -7.10
CA TRP A 74 8.56 4.19 -6.38
C TRP A 74 9.39 3.34 -7.35
N LEU A 75 8.74 2.77 -8.35
CA LEU A 75 9.41 1.96 -9.36
C LEU A 75 10.40 2.80 -10.17
N ALA A 76 10.04 4.03 -10.53
CA ALA A 76 10.92 4.93 -11.28
C ALA A 76 12.17 5.25 -10.47
N GLN A 77 12.03 5.49 -9.17
CA GLN A 77 13.18 5.75 -8.30
C GLN A 77 14.09 4.53 -8.21
N THR A 78 13.49 3.35 -8.10
CA THR A 78 14.25 2.11 -8.03
C THR A 78 15.08 1.89 -9.31
N VAL A 79 14.48 2.16 -10.46
CA VAL A 79 15.17 2.03 -11.75
C VAL A 79 16.32 3.02 -11.86
N VAL A 80 16.09 4.27 -11.44
CA VAL A 80 17.12 5.31 -11.48
C VAL A 80 18.30 4.94 -10.58
N LEU A 81 18.02 4.38 -9.41
CA LEU A 81 19.07 3.99 -8.47
C LEU A 81 19.91 2.83 -8.99
N ARG A 82 19.38 2.01 -9.90
CA ARG A 82 20.10 0.88 -10.47
C ARG A 82 20.96 1.26 -11.67
N SER A 83 20.66 2.35 -12.29
CA SER A 83 21.43 2.81 -13.43
C SER A 83 22.54 3.75 -13.01
#